data_365c2af5352ffc808d0a6ea7a5c92134
#
_entry.id   365c2af5352ffc808d0a6ea7a5c92134
#
_cell.length_a   1.000
_cell.length_b   1.000
_cell.length_c   1.000
_cell.angle_alpha   90.00
_cell.angle_beta   90.00
_cell.angle_gamma   90.00
#
_symmetry.space_group_name_H-M   'P 1'
#
loop_
_entity.id
_entity.type
_entity.pdbx_description
1 polymer ?
#
loop_
_entity_poly.entity_id
_entity_poly.type
_entity_poly.pdbx_seq_one_letter_code
_entity_poly.pdbx_strand_id
1 'polypeptide(L)'
;MTALTVTAHLRSEFWSQLGEGFWFCWTPSCPVLYYDNGRAVYISKDSREVRSRFGLKEEGSPRPVCYCLGVTMDRILDEVVHKGCCDSLEDVERYTRAGTGKWCLTTNPSGVCCRVYLKDVVAEALGAARTKARPTVTEVARLLEKEAREPTVSSTLQIEGMDCESCTLAVSAVLEHAGARNVAVSFREGLARFERPRSKPERGFVEALDDAGYAVRAEQGPSNSDR
;
A
#
# COMPACT_ATOMS: atom_id res chain seq x y z
N MET A 1 22.30 0.69 3.95
CA MET A 1 20.90 0.76 4.43
C MET A 1 20.92 0.90 5.95
N THR A 2 19.91 1.49 6.58
CA THR A 2 19.87 1.60 8.04
C THR A 2 19.26 0.36 8.68
N ALA A 3 19.70 0.01 9.90
CA ALA A 3 19.08 -1.06 10.69
C ALA A 3 17.58 -0.82 10.89
N LEU A 4 17.18 0.46 11.04
CA LEU A 4 15.78 0.86 11.18
C LEU A 4 14.91 0.43 9.99
N THR A 5 15.43 0.54 8.77
CA THR A 5 14.70 0.08 7.57
C THR A 5 14.51 -1.44 7.61
N VAL A 6 15.59 -2.18 7.88
CA VAL A 6 15.54 -3.66 7.87
C VAL A 6 14.61 -4.18 8.95
N THR A 7 14.69 -3.66 10.18
CA THR A 7 13.81 -4.05 11.30
C THR A 7 12.34 -3.72 11.03
N ALA A 8 12.07 -2.61 10.33
CA ALA A 8 10.70 -2.24 9.96
C ALA A 8 10.01 -3.27 9.05
N HIS A 9 10.77 -4.05 8.29
CA HIS A 9 10.26 -5.02 7.32
C HIS A 9 10.45 -6.48 7.70
N LEU A 10 11.08 -6.73 8.85
CA LEU A 10 11.26 -8.08 9.40
C LEU A 10 10.45 -8.24 10.69
N ARG A 11 10.05 -9.47 10.98
CA ARG A 11 9.36 -9.82 12.22
C ARG A 11 10.32 -9.64 13.40
N SER A 12 9.81 -9.16 14.53
CA SER A 12 10.60 -8.79 15.71
C SER A 12 11.43 -9.95 16.29
N GLU A 13 10.96 -11.18 16.14
CA GLU A 13 11.68 -12.38 16.59
C GLU A 13 13.04 -12.59 15.90
N PHE A 14 13.26 -11.93 14.76
CA PHE A 14 14.52 -12.00 14.02
C PHE A 14 15.46 -10.81 14.25
N TRP A 15 15.03 -9.79 14.98
CA TRP A 15 15.82 -8.58 15.18
C TRP A 15 17.15 -8.83 15.89
N SER A 16 17.20 -9.78 16.84
CA SER A 16 18.45 -10.16 17.54
C SER A 16 19.53 -10.74 16.63
N GLN A 17 19.13 -11.22 15.44
CA GLN A 17 20.04 -11.81 14.45
C GLN A 17 20.57 -10.76 13.46
N LEU A 18 19.98 -9.55 13.48
CA LEU A 18 20.37 -8.47 12.59
C LEU A 18 21.64 -7.80 13.09
N GLY A 19 22.59 -7.60 12.18
CA GLY A 19 23.75 -6.76 12.40
C GLY A 19 23.63 -5.44 11.64
N GLU A 20 24.65 -4.64 11.71
CA GLU A 20 24.81 -3.50 10.83
C GLU A 20 25.33 -3.95 9.46
N GLY A 21 25.00 -3.24 8.39
CA GLY A 21 25.59 -3.47 7.07
C GLY A 21 24.71 -4.20 6.05
N PHE A 22 23.42 -4.34 6.29
CA PHE A 22 22.52 -4.88 5.27
C PHE A 22 22.35 -3.95 4.07
N TRP A 23 22.21 -4.57 2.88
CA TRP A 23 21.92 -3.94 1.60
C TRP A 23 20.62 -4.47 1.04
N PHE A 24 19.91 -3.63 0.30
CA PHE A 24 18.73 -4.03 -0.46
C PHE A 24 19.13 -4.48 -1.87
N CYS A 25 18.60 -5.60 -2.32
CA CYS A 25 18.84 -6.08 -3.67
C CYS A 25 17.83 -5.45 -4.65
N TRP A 26 18.32 -4.64 -5.57
CA TRP A 26 17.51 -3.94 -6.56
C TRP A 26 17.12 -4.77 -7.78
N THR A 27 17.69 -5.96 -7.97
CA THR A 27 17.39 -6.81 -9.13
C THR A 27 15.99 -7.39 -9.02
N PRO A 28 15.03 -7.06 -9.91
CA PRO A 28 13.63 -7.49 -9.79
C PRO A 28 13.46 -9.00 -9.76
N SER A 29 14.16 -9.72 -10.64
CA SER A 29 14.09 -11.19 -10.75
C SER A 29 14.82 -11.96 -9.64
N CYS A 30 15.61 -11.27 -8.81
CA CYS A 30 16.37 -11.91 -7.72
C CYS A 30 15.45 -12.11 -6.51
N PRO A 31 15.35 -13.33 -5.94
CA PRO A 31 14.54 -13.56 -4.74
C PRO A 31 15.12 -12.93 -3.48
N VAL A 32 16.41 -12.59 -3.47
CA VAL A 32 17.04 -11.93 -2.33
C VAL A 32 16.49 -10.53 -2.15
N LEU A 33 16.09 -10.21 -0.93
CA LEU A 33 15.61 -8.92 -0.53
C LEU A 33 16.69 -8.09 0.15
N TYR A 34 17.22 -8.64 1.24
CA TYR A 34 18.31 -8.05 2.00
C TYR A 34 19.51 -9.01 2.01
N TYR A 35 20.71 -8.44 1.98
CA TYR A 35 21.93 -9.22 2.10
C TYR A 35 23.02 -8.46 2.87
N ASP A 36 23.85 -9.23 3.55
CA ASP A 36 25.08 -8.78 4.18
C ASP A 36 26.23 -9.70 3.71
N ASN A 37 27.04 -9.19 2.81
CA ASN A 37 28.15 -9.96 2.23
C ASN A 37 29.24 -10.29 3.25
N GLY A 38 29.47 -9.41 4.22
CA GLY A 38 30.50 -9.62 5.26
C GLY A 38 30.16 -10.79 6.18
N ARG A 39 28.88 -11.10 6.36
CA ARG A 39 28.36 -12.17 7.21
C ARG A 39 27.78 -13.34 6.42
N ALA A 40 27.77 -13.26 5.09
CA ALA A 40 27.15 -14.23 4.19
C ALA A 40 25.66 -14.50 4.53
N VAL A 41 24.92 -13.47 4.94
CA VAL A 41 23.50 -13.55 5.28
C VAL A 41 22.67 -13.04 4.08
N TYR A 42 21.67 -13.83 3.66
CA TYR A 42 20.76 -13.51 2.57
C TYR A 42 19.32 -13.77 3.02
N ILE A 43 18.48 -12.74 2.96
CA ILE A 43 17.05 -12.82 3.33
C ILE A 43 16.24 -12.76 2.05
N SER A 44 15.50 -13.84 1.74
CA SER A 44 14.60 -13.89 0.58
C SER A 44 13.33 -13.08 0.84
N LYS A 45 12.75 -12.50 -0.21
CA LYS A 45 11.45 -11.82 -0.16
C LYS A 45 10.32 -12.74 0.31
N ASP A 46 10.42 -14.04 0.04
CA ASP A 46 9.41 -15.04 0.36
C ASP A 46 9.69 -15.76 1.69
N SER A 47 10.71 -15.32 2.44
CA SER A 47 11.03 -15.93 3.73
C SER A 47 10.02 -15.51 4.81
N ARG A 48 9.79 -16.42 5.77
CA ARG A 48 8.86 -16.18 6.90
C ARG A 48 9.27 -15.00 7.80
N GLU A 49 10.53 -14.59 7.74
CA GLU A 49 11.06 -13.45 8.48
C GLU A 49 10.53 -12.12 7.95
N VAL A 50 10.16 -12.08 6.67
CA VAL A 50 9.70 -10.88 5.98
C VAL A 50 8.20 -10.70 6.22
N ARG A 51 7.81 -9.47 6.60
CA ARG A 51 6.40 -9.11 6.82
C ARG A 51 5.82 -8.21 5.74
N SER A 52 6.66 -7.68 4.85
CA SER A 52 6.25 -6.70 3.84
C SER A 52 6.41 -7.23 2.43
N ARG A 53 5.51 -6.85 1.54
CA ARG A 53 5.63 -7.12 0.10
C ARG A 53 6.51 -6.08 -0.59
N PHE A 54 7.12 -6.48 -1.70
CA PHE A 54 8.12 -5.66 -2.40
C PHE A 54 7.73 -5.46 -3.86
N GLY A 55 7.02 -4.38 -4.14
CA GLY A 55 6.48 -4.12 -5.45
C GLY A 55 7.46 -4.18 -6.62
N LEU A 56 8.75 -3.88 -6.39
CA LEU A 56 9.80 -4.05 -7.41
C LEU A 56 10.11 -5.52 -7.73
N LYS A 57 9.72 -6.44 -6.85
CA LYS A 57 9.97 -7.88 -6.98
C LYS A 57 8.69 -8.71 -7.10
N GLU A 58 7.53 -8.05 -7.21
CA GLU A 58 6.24 -8.68 -7.37
C GLU A 58 5.77 -8.56 -8.83
N GLU A 59 5.28 -9.68 -9.37
CA GLU A 59 4.68 -9.72 -10.71
C GLU A 59 3.15 -9.57 -10.65
N GLY A 60 2.55 -9.90 -9.49
CA GLY A 60 1.11 -9.89 -9.27
C GLY A 60 0.58 -8.62 -8.61
N SER A 61 -0.75 -8.46 -8.65
CA SER A 61 -1.47 -7.42 -7.92
C SER A 61 -1.86 -7.92 -6.51
N PRO A 62 -1.88 -7.03 -5.49
CA PRO A 62 -1.46 -5.63 -5.55
C PRO A 62 0.06 -5.50 -5.53
N ARG A 63 0.62 -4.62 -6.38
CA ARG A 63 2.06 -4.32 -6.44
C ARG A 63 2.31 -2.96 -5.79
N PRO A 64 2.86 -2.90 -4.55
CA PRO A 64 3.13 -1.65 -3.86
C PRO A 64 4.15 -0.78 -4.61
N VAL A 65 3.90 0.52 -4.70
CA VAL A 65 4.78 1.51 -5.34
C VAL A 65 5.19 2.58 -4.34
N CYS A 66 4.24 3.30 -3.75
CA CYS A 66 4.50 4.29 -2.71
C CYS A 66 4.00 3.77 -1.36
N TYR A 67 4.89 3.20 -0.58
CA TYR A 67 4.56 2.50 0.67
C TYR A 67 4.03 3.42 1.77
N CYS A 68 4.58 4.62 1.90
CA CYS A 68 4.14 5.56 2.94
C CYS A 68 2.75 6.17 2.69
N LEU A 69 2.20 5.98 1.49
CA LEU A 69 0.87 6.45 1.12
C LEU A 69 0.01 5.33 0.51
N GLY A 70 0.44 4.07 0.61
CA GLY A 70 -0.33 2.91 0.17
C GLY A 70 -0.66 2.88 -1.34
N VAL A 71 0.13 3.58 -2.18
CA VAL A 71 -0.15 3.62 -3.62
C VAL A 71 0.41 2.39 -4.30
N THR A 72 -0.44 1.64 -4.97
CA THR A 72 -0.11 0.44 -5.75
C THR A 72 0.00 0.75 -7.25
N MET A 73 0.56 -0.19 -8.00
CA MET A 73 0.57 -0.13 -9.46
C MET A 73 -0.84 -0.09 -10.04
N ASP A 74 -1.78 -0.85 -9.45
CA ASP A 74 -3.19 -0.85 -9.89
C ASP A 74 -3.81 0.52 -9.77
N ARG A 75 -3.52 1.25 -8.69
CA ARG A 75 -3.99 2.62 -8.51
C ARG A 75 -3.42 3.55 -9.59
N ILE A 76 -2.14 3.41 -9.93
CA ILE A 76 -1.51 4.20 -11.00
C ILE A 76 -2.12 3.84 -12.36
N LEU A 77 -2.31 2.55 -12.63
CA LEU A 77 -2.97 2.08 -13.86
C LEU A 77 -4.40 2.59 -13.98
N ASP A 78 -5.14 2.67 -12.88
CA ASP A 78 -6.50 3.21 -12.87
C ASP A 78 -6.52 4.67 -13.32
N GLU A 79 -5.63 5.51 -12.79
CA GLU A 79 -5.55 6.92 -13.18
C GLU A 79 -5.03 7.11 -14.62
N VAL A 80 -4.03 6.32 -15.03
CA VAL A 80 -3.37 6.47 -16.33
C VAL A 80 -4.19 5.82 -17.46
N VAL A 81 -4.69 4.58 -17.24
CA VAL A 81 -5.29 3.75 -18.31
C VAL A 81 -6.81 3.83 -18.30
N HIS A 82 -7.44 3.69 -17.13
CA HIS A 82 -8.89 3.60 -17.05
C HIS A 82 -9.55 4.98 -17.05
N LYS A 83 -9.07 5.90 -16.22
CA LYS A 83 -9.57 7.27 -16.15
C LYS A 83 -8.95 8.18 -17.22
N GLY A 84 -7.71 7.88 -17.63
CA GLY A 84 -6.98 8.66 -18.63
C GLY A 84 -6.67 10.09 -18.18
N CYS A 85 -6.64 10.35 -16.86
CA CYS A 85 -6.42 11.68 -16.30
C CYS A 85 -4.93 12.00 -16.08
N CYS A 86 -4.06 11.01 -16.22
CA CYS A 86 -2.63 11.16 -16.02
C CYS A 86 -1.87 10.76 -17.29
N ASP A 87 -1.01 11.66 -17.78
CA ASP A 87 -0.10 11.40 -18.90
C ASP A 87 1.37 11.77 -18.58
N SER A 88 1.62 12.19 -17.35
CA SER A 88 2.93 12.58 -16.83
C SER A 88 3.17 12.06 -15.41
N LEU A 89 4.42 12.11 -14.96
CA LEU A 89 4.79 11.83 -13.57
C LEU A 89 4.11 12.81 -12.61
N GLU A 90 4.07 14.08 -12.98
CA GLU A 90 3.47 15.16 -12.19
C GLU A 90 1.98 14.94 -11.98
N ASP A 91 1.28 14.44 -12.97
CA ASP A 91 -0.15 14.09 -12.83
C ASP A 91 -0.33 12.90 -11.91
N VAL A 92 0.47 11.84 -12.07
CA VAL A 92 0.41 10.70 -11.17
C VAL A 92 0.71 11.11 -9.73
N GLU A 93 1.71 11.95 -9.48
CA GLU A 93 1.98 12.51 -8.14
C GLU A 93 0.78 13.33 -7.62
N ARG A 94 0.14 14.13 -8.47
CA ARG A 94 -1.01 14.96 -8.11
C ARG A 94 -2.24 14.13 -7.74
N TYR A 95 -2.60 13.15 -8.56
CA TYR A 95 -3.85 12.40 -8.42
C TYR A 95 -3.73 11.20 -7.46
N THR A 96 -2.55 10.60 -7.36
CA THR A 96 -2.32 9.46 -6.46
C THR A 96 -1.58 9.84 -5.18
N ARG A 97 -0.94 11.02 -5.15
CA ARG A 97 0.00 11.47 -4.12
C ARG A 97 1.27 10.61 -4.02
N ALA A 98 1.50 9.67 -4.94
CA ALA A 98 2.73 8.89 -4.95
C ALA A 98 3.96 9.81 -4.96
N GLY A 99 4.99 9.47 -4.19
CA GLY A 99 6.22 10.26 -4.12
C GLY A 99 6.18 11.48 -3.20
N THR A 100 5.01 11.86 -2.66
CA THR A 100 4.88 13.06 -1.80
C THR A 100 5.03 12.78 -0.31
N GLY A 101 5.02 11.50 0.11
CA GLY A 101 5.21 11.10 1.50
C GLY A 101 6.67 11.24 1.96
N LYS A 102 6.89 11.17 3.29
CA LYS A 102 8.20 11.41 3.93
C LYS A 102 8.71 10.25 4.80
N TRP A 103 7.95 9.16 4.90
CA TRP A 103 8.24 8.05 5.82
C TRP A 103 8.97 6.86 5.18
N CYS A 104 9.57 7.08 4.01
CA CYS A 104 10.16 6.01 3.20
C CYS A 104 11.25 5.21 3.93
N LEU A 105 11.92 5.81 4.92
CA LEU A 105 12.99 5.14 5.67
C LEU A 105 12.47 3.87 6.39
N THR A 106 11.23 3.90 6.88
CA THR A 106 10.61 2.81 7.63
C THR A 106 9.51 2.08 6.87
N THR A 107 8.86 2.74 5.90
CA THR A 107 7.76 2.14 5.15
C THR A 107 8.18 1.52 3.84
N ASN A 108 9.24 2.07 3.19
CA ASN A 108 9.74 1.50 1.95
C ASN A 108 10.86 0.50 2.24
N PRO A 109 10.73 -0.74 1.79
CA PRO A 109 11.71 -1.79 2.06
C PRO A 109 13.13 -1.49 1.60
N SER A 110 13.29 -0.66 0.57
CA SER A 110 14.60 -0.19 0.14
C SER A 110 15.17 0.93 1.03
N GLY A 111 14.37 1.51 1.93
CA GLY A 111 14.73 2.65 2.78
C GLY A 111 14.86 3.98 2.04
N VAL A 112 14.56 4.01 0.72
CA VAL A 112 14.63 5.23 -0.08
C VAL A 112 13.25 5.65 -0.59
N CYS A 113 13.11 6.91 -0.97
CA CYS A 113 11.86 7.40 -1.53
C CYS A 113 11.52 6.69 -2.85
N CYS A 114 10.25 6.31 -3.03
CA CYS A 114 9.77 5.67 -4.26
C CYS A 114 10.01 6.53 -5.52
N ARG A 115 10.22 7.83 -5.40
CA ARG A 115 10.54 8.72 -6.54
C ARG A 115 11.74 8.24 -7.36
N VAL A 116 12.65 7.47 -6.76
CA VAL A 116 13.82 6.88 -7.45
C VAL A 116 13.38 5.98 -8.62
N TYR A 117 12.29 5.23 -8.45
CA TYR A 117 11.76 4.30 -9.45
C TYR A 117 10.34 4.65 -9.94
N LEU A 118 9.70 5.66 -9.37
CA LEU A 118 8.34 6.06 -9.74
C LEU A 118 8.25 6.47 -11.23
N LYS A 119 9.30 7.07 -11.77
CA LYS A 119 9.37 7.42 -13.19
C LYS A 119 9.25 6.20 -14.11
N ASP A 120 9.92 5.10 -13.75
CA ASP A 120 9.88 3.86 -14.52
C ASP A 120 8.50 3.18 -14.41
N VAL A 121 7.91 3.21 -13.21
CA VAL A 121 6.54 2.72 -12.98
C VAL A 121 5.51 3.51 -13.80
N VAL A 122 5.63 4.83 -13.85
CA VAL A 122 4.76 5.68 -14.67
C VAL A 122 4.96 5.40 -16.16
N ALA A 123 6.21 5.23 -16.61
CA ALA A 123 6.49 4.86 -18.00
C ALA A 123 5.88 3.50 -18.37
N GLU A 124 5.92 2.51 -17.48
CA GLU A 124 5.24 1.21 -17.63
C GLU A 124 3.73 1.39 -17.79
N ALA A 125 3.09 2.19 -16.92
CA ALA A 125 1.66 2.48 -16.98
C ALA A 125 1.25 3.20 -18.26
N LEU A 126 2.03 4.20 -18.71
CA LEU A 126 1.80 4.91 -19.95
C LEU A 126 1.99 4.01 -21.18
N GLY A 127 2.92 3.06 -21.12
CA GLY A 127 3.08 2.01 -22.12
C GLY A 127 1.81 1.16 -22.24
N ALA A 128 1.23 0.74 -21.12
CA ALA A 128 -0.03 0.00 -21.09
C ALA A 128 -1.22 0.83 -21.61
N ALA A 129 -1.25 2.14 -21.35
CA ALA A 129 -2.29 3.05 -21.85
C ALA A 129 -2.29 3.18 -23.37
N ARG A 130 -1.12 3.11 -24.01
CA ARG A 130 -1.00 3.18 -25.47
C ARG A 130 -1.61 1.97 -26.19
N THR A 131 -1.75 0.85 -25.50
CA THR A 131 -2.33 -0.39 -26.03
C THR A 131 -3.83 -0.49 -25.80
N LYS A 132 -4.42 0.38 -24.97
CA LYS A 132 -5.87 0.42 -24.66
C LYS A 132 -6.47 1.74 -25.15
N ALA A 133 -7.68 1.67 -25.73
CA ALA A 133 -8.47 2.88 -26.03
C ALA A 133 -8.77 3.63 -24.72
N ARG A 134 -8.46 4.92 -24.67
CA ARG A 134 -8.77 5.77 -23.51
C ARG A 134 -10.31 5.92 -23.39
N PRO A 135 -10.87 5.80 -22.18
CA PRO A 135 -12.29 6.08 -21.98
C PRO A 135 -12.59 7.55 -22.32
N THR A 136 -13.75 7.79 -22.88
CA THR A 136 -14.21 9.14 -23.16
C THR A 136 -14.52 9.90 -21.87
N VAL A 137 -14.47 11.23 -21.91
CA VAL A 137 -14.81 12.09 -20.77
C VAL A 137 -16.21 11.76 -20.23
N THR A 138 -17.15 11.43 -21.12
CA THR A 138 -18.51 11.04 -20.76
C THR A 138 -18.54 9.71 -19.98
N GLU A 139 -17.73 8.73 -20.35
CA GLU A 139 -17.63 7.45 -19.64
C GLU A 139 -17.00 7.63 -18.25
N VAL A 140 -15.95 8.45 -18.14
CA VAL A 140 -15.32 8.79 -16.85
C VAL A 140 -16.32 9.50 -15.95
N ALA A 141 -17.03 10.51 -16.46
CA ALA A 141 -18.06 11.24 -15.69
C ALA A 141 -19.15 10.30 -15.18
N ARG A 142 -19.63 9.36 -16.03
CA ARG A 142 -20.64 8.37 -15.65
C ARG A 142 -20.15 7.41 -14.57
N LEU A 143 -18.86 7.00 -14.60
CA LEU A 143 -18.26 6.16 -13.57
C LEU A 143 -18.18 6.90 -12.24
N LEU A 144 -17.72 8.15 -12.24
CA LEU A 144 -17.62 8.98 -11.04
C LEU A 144 -19.01 9.27 -10.43
N GLU A 145 -20.03 9.55 -11.25
CA GLU A 145 -21.40 9.72 -10.78
C GLU A 145 -21.98 8.44 -10.17
N LYS A 146 -21.68 7.29 -10.75
CA LYS A 146 -22.10 5.99 -10.22
C LYS A 146 -21.48 5.72 -8.86
N GLU A 147 -20.18 5.96 -8.71
CA GLU A 147 -19.48 5.83 -7.43
C GLU A 147 -20.05 6.80 -6.38
N ALA A 148 -20.32 8.05 -6.75
CA ALA A 148 -20.86 9.07 -5.84
C ALA A 148 -22.28 8.76 -5.33
N ARG A 149 -23.08 8.05 -6.12
CA ARG A 149 -24.48 7.68 -5.77
C ARG A 149 -24.59 6.35 -5.02
N GLU A 150 -23.49 5.60 -4.91
CA GLU A 150 -23.55 4.31 -4.25
C GLU A 150 -23.78 4.49 -2.74
N PRO A 151 -24.79 3.78 -2.17
CA PRO A 151 -25.03 3.83 -0.73
C PRO A 151 -23.85 3.30 0.05
N THR A 152 -23.48 4.00 1.11
CA THR A 152 -22.37 3.62 1.99
C THR A 152 -22.86 2.91 3.25
N VAL A 153 -21.98 2.14 3.87
CA VAL A 153 -22.18 1.48 5.16
C VAL A 153 -20.98 1.83 6.03
N SER A 154 -21.24 2.24 7.29
CA SER A 154 -20.18 2.49 8.25
C SER A 154 -19.51 1.19 8.66
N SER A 155 -18.19 1.20 8.72
CA SER A 155 -17.35 0.09 9.20
C SER A 155 -16.32 0.60 10.20
N THR A 156 -15.97 -0.26 11.15
CA THR A 156 -14.93 -0.01 12.15
C THR A 156 -14.01 -1.21 12.19
N LEU A 157 -12.71 -0.99 12.05
CA LEU A 157 -11.69 -2.04 12.10
C LEU A 157 -10.71 -1.76 13.24
N GLN A 158 -10.41 -2.79 14.02
CA GLN A 158 -9.34 -2.77 15.00
C GLN A 158 -8.03 -3.10 14.28
N ILE A 159 -7.05 -2.20 14.32
CA ILE A 159 -5.79 -2.33 13.58
C ILE A 159 -4.64 -2.48 14.57
N GLU A 160 -3.86 -3.53 14.41
CA GLU A 160 -2.63 -3.78 15.15
C GLU A 160 -1.41 -3.38 14.31
N GLY A 161 -0.30 -3.06 14.96
CA GLY A 161 0.95 -2.70 14.29
C GLY A 161 1.04 -1.22 13.92
N MET A 162 0.14 -0.37 14.45
CA MET A 162 0.33 1.08 14.39
C MET A 162 1.22 1.52 15.55
N ASP A 163 2.52 1.61 15.31
CA ASP A 163 3.51 1.93 16.34
C ASP A 163 3.78 3.44 16.48
N CYS A 164 3.20 4.25 15.60
CA CYS A 164 3.41 5.70 15.60
C CYS A 164 2.27 6.45 14.91
N GLU A 165 2.17 7.74 15.18
CA GLU A 165 1.13 8.61 14.63
C GLU A 165 1.17 8.69 13.09
N SER A 166 2.33 8.49 12.46
CA SER A 166 2.45 8.45 11.01
C SER A 166 1.79 7.23 10.36
N CYS A 167 1.60 6.14 11.13
CA CYS A 167 0.87 4.97 10.65
C CYS A 167 -0.59 5.30 10.35
N THR A 168 -1.19 6.27 11.03
CA THR A 168 -2.57 6.69 10.77
C THR A 168 -2.76 7.23 9.36
N LEU A 169 -1.77 7.96 8.84
CA LEU A 169 -1.80 8.49 7.47
C LEU A 169 -1.69 7.36 6.43
N ALA A 170 -0.83 6.37 6.70
CA ALA A 170 -0.68 5.23 5.80
C ALA A 170 -1.95 4.37 5.79
N VAL A 171 -2.51 4.07 6.97
CA VAL A 171 -3.77 3.32 7.11
C VAL A 171 -4.92 4.06 6.41
N SER A 172 -5.05 5.39 6.63
CA SER A 172 -6.06 6.20 5.94
C SER A 172 -5.91 6.13 4.43
N ALA A 173 -4.68 6.27 3.91
CA ALA A 173 -4.42 6.19 2.48
C ALA A 173 -4.77 4.82 1.89
N VAL A 174 -4.42 3.73 2.59
CA VAL A 174 -4.77 2.35 2.17
C VAL A 174 -6.28 2.18 2.08
N LEU A 175 -7.02 2.59 3.12
CA LEU A 175 -8.47 2.50 3.15
C LEU A 175 -9.15 3.36 2.06
N GLU A 176 -8.69 4.60 1.86
CA GLU A 176 -9.17 5.49 0.81
C GLU A 176 -8.92 4.89 -0.58
N HIS A 177 -7.73 4.31 -0.82
CA HIS A 177 -7.43 3.63 -2.08
C HIS A 177 -8.26 2.37 -2.29
N ALA A 178 -8.62 1.65 -1.23
CA ALA A 178 -9.56 0.54 -1.32
C ALA A 178 -11.00 1.02 -1.62
N GLY A 179 -11.26 2.33 -1.51
CA GLY A 179 -12.52 2.98 -1.82
C GLY A 179 -13.36 3.33 -0.59
N ALA A 180 -12.72 3.40 0.59
CA ALA A 180 -13.36 3.96 1.78
C ALA A 180 -13.53 5.48 1.64
N ARG A 181 -14.54 6.01 2.31
CA ARG A 181 -14.85 7.43 2.42
C ARG A 181 -14.91 7.82 3.89
N ASN A 182 -14.72 9.10 4.20
CA ASN A 182 -14.83 9.63 5.56
C ASN A 182 -13.96 8.84 6.57
N VAL A 183 -12.71 8.54 6.17
CA VAL A 183 -11.79 7.72 6.95
C VAL A 183 -11.26 8.50 8.14
N ALA A 184 -11.45 7.96 9.34
CA ALA A 184 -10.90 8.47 10.59
C ALA A 184 -10.11 7.36 11.28
N VAL A 185 -8.81 7.56 11.46
CA VAL A 185 -7.91 6.60 12.11
C VAL A 185 -7.40 7.18 13.42
N SER A 186 -7.56 6.42 14.50
CA SER A 186 -7.04 6.74 15.83
C SER A 186 -5.91 5.80 16.20
N PHE A 187 -4.69 6.33 16.26
CA PHE A 187 -3.52 5.60 16.74
C PHE A 187 -3.68 5.13 18.19
N ARG A 188 -4.25 6.01 19.06
CA ARG A 188 -4.41 5.70 20.50
C ARG A 188 -5.39 4.58 20.76
N GLU A 189 -6.44 4.50 19.96
CA GLU A 189 -7.48 3.47 20.09
C GLU A 189 -7.16 2.23 19.26
N GLY A 190 -6.21 2.32 18.31
CA GLY A 190 -5.97 1.27 17.35
C GLY A 190 -7.14 1.05 16.38
N LEU A 191 -7.99 2.07 16.15
CA LEU A 191 -9.21 1.96 15.38
C LEU A 191 -9.18 2.78 14.10
N ALA A 192 -9.73 2.19 13.03
CA ALA A 192 -10.11 2.92 11.83
C ALA A 192 -11.64 2.87 11.65
N ARG A 193 -12.27 4.04 11.56
CA ARG A 193 -13.69 4.22 11.24
C ARG A 193 -13.81 4.80 9.86
N PHE A 194 -14.66 4.24 9.01
CA PHE A 194 -14.83 4.70 7.65
C PHE A 194 -16.19 4.29 7.09
N GLU A 195 -16.56 4.92 5.97
CA GLU A 195 -17.70 4.50 5.17
C GLU A 195 -17.20 3.71 3.96
N ARG A 196 -17.82 2.58 3.68
CA ARG A 196 -17.54 1.77 2.49
C ARG A 196 -18.75 1.68 1.58
N PRO A 197 -18.55 1.62 0.26
CA PRO A 197 -19.61 1.29 -0.67
C PRO A 197 -20.26 -0.06 -0.31
N ARG A 198 -21.59 -0.13 -0.41
CA ARG A 198 -22.32 -1.36 -0.05
C ARG A 198 -21.94 -2.55 -0.94
N SER A 199 -21.53 -2.30 -2.17
CA SER A 199 -21.04 -3.31 -3.11
C SER A 199 -19.69 -3.90 -2.74
N LYS A 200 -18.87 -3.18 -1.95
CA LYS A 200 -17.55 -3.64 -1.52
C LYS A 200 -17.65 -4.31 -0.14
N PRO A 201 -17.34 -5.62 -0.04
CA PRO A 201 -17.33 -6.31 1.25
C PRO A 201 -16.20 -5.78 2.13
N GLU A 202 -16.41 -5.78 3.45
CA GLU A 202 -15.42 -5.32 4.43
C GLU A 202 -14.09 -6.10 4.33
N ARG A 203 -14.18 -7.37 3.98
CA ARG A 203 -13.03 -8.24 3.75
C ARG A 203 -11.99 -7.63 2.79
N GLY A 204 -12.41 -6.95 1.73
CA GLY A 204 -11.50 -6.31 0.79
C GLY A 204 -10.67 -5.19 1.40
N PHE A 205 -11.20 -4.49 2.42
CA PHE A 205 -10.46 -3.47 3.17
C PHE A 205 -9.48 -4.11 4.17
N VAL A 206 -9.86 -5.24 4.77
CA VAL A 206 -8.98 -6.04 5.63
C VAL A 206 -7.80 -6.56 4.82
N GLU A 207 -8.04 -7.16 3.66
CA GLU A 207 -7.01 -7.67 2.76
C GLU A 207 -6.05 -6.55 2.31
N ALA A 208 -6.57 -5.35 2.00
CA ALA A 208 -5.74 -4.21 1.62
C ALA A 208 -4.83 -3.74 2.77
N LEU A 209 -5.31 -3.79 4.01
CA LEU A 209 -4.52 -3.47 5.20
C LEU A 209 -3.46 -4.54 5.49
N ASP A 210 -3.82 -5.82 5.37
CA ASP A 210 -2.88 -6.95 5.54
C ASP A 210 -1.76 -6.88 4.49
N ASP A 211 -2.09 -6.58 3.23
CA ASP A 211 -1.12 -6.37 2.15
C ASP A 211 -0.19 -5.17 2.42
N ALA A 212 -0.67 -4.18 3.14
CA ALA A 212 0.13 -3.04 3.58
C ALA A 212 0.94 -3.31 4.87
N GLY A 213 0.80 -4.50 5.47
CA GLY A 213 1.54 -4.93 6.65
C GLY A 213 0.88 -4.61 7.98
N TYR A 214 -0.42 -4.27 7.99
CA TYR A 214 -1.22 -4.05 9.20
C TYR A 214 -2.10 -5.25 9.47
N ALA A 215 -2.04 -5.80 10.70
CA ALA A 215 -2.95 -6.85 11.12
C ALA A 215 -4.30 -6.25 11.57
N VAL A 216 -5.39 -6.87 11.13
CA VAL A 216 -6.74 -6.43 11.48
C VAL A 216 -7.41 -7.49 12.35
N ARG A 217 -7.91 -7.10 13.53
CA ARG A 217 -8.82 -7.92 14.31
C ARG A 217 -10.25 -7.65 13.84
N ALA A 218 -10.95 -8.69 13.39
CA ALA A 218 -12.39 -8.59 13.18
C ALA A 218 -13.08 -8.35 14.54
N GLU A 219 -13.78 -7.21 14.72
CA GLU A 219 -14.71 -7.10 15.83
C GLU A 219 -15.80 -8.15 15.65
N GLN A 220 -15.94 -9.02 16.65
CA GLN A 220 -17.16 -9.81 16.79
C GLN A 220 -18.28 -8.79 17.02
N GLY A 221 -19.16 -8.65 16.04
CA GLY A 221 -20.33 -7.78 16.15
C GLY A 221 -21.08 -8.03 17.47
N PRO A 222 -21.82 -7.03 17.99
CA PRO A 222 -22.54 -7.17 19.24
C PRO A 222 -23.44 -8.40 19.15
N SER A 223 -23.20 -9.37 20.02
CA SER A 223 -24.09 -10.53 20.23
C SER A 223 -25.46 -9.97 20.61
N ASN A 224 -26.42 -10.15 19.72
CA ASN A 224 -27.81 -9.83 19.96
C ASN A 224 -28.33 -10.86 20.97
N SER A 225 -28.08 -10.61 22.26
CA SER A 225 -28.69 -11.30 23.40
C SER A 225 -29.59 -10.31 24.07
N ASP A 226 -30.78 -10.15 23.53
CA ASP A 226 -31.97 -9.79 24.33
C ASP A 226 -33.17 -10.51 23.75
N ARG A 227 -33.59 -11.44 24.60
CA ARG A 227 -34.93 -11.98 24.59
C ARG A 227 -35.49 -11.76 25.98
#